data_c31cde590bfdf06b735f8f5f06185e71
#
_entry.id   c31cde590bfdf06b735f8f5f06185e71
#
_cell.length_a   1.000
_cell.length_b   1.000
_cell.length_c   1.000
_cell.angle_alpha   90.00
_cell.angle_beta   90.00
_cell.angle_gamma   90.00
#
_symmetry.space_group_name_H-M   'P 1'
#
loop_
_entity.id
_entity.type
_entity.pdbx_description
1 polymer ?
#
loop_
_entity_poly.entity_id
_entity_poly.type
_entity_poly.pdbx_seq_one_letter_code
_entity_poly.pdbx_strand_id
1 'polypeptide(L)'
;MITLFVAAALTVCSPCVIQNVRVEVGDGTIVARANVVIDRGRIVSVGEEVPADAVAINGAGKILTPGFIETRSRLGIVEVEQERTANDSGLRHGPITPAFSVAWGYNPESVWIPIAREEGVTSAVLAPFGGIIAGSGAWVDLTGALSTLPDPLKPLAMFGAIGADTAASSGDGARGGLWLALRQAFADARLYKANRAAFDKGLGRPLSLSPLNLEALLPVLDGTLPLVLEANRASDILTALEFSRLERVRLVIAGGAEAWRVPDALRKGNVPVLLRPSLQEPGTFDQLATQDDLAGILDRAGVAVVISVNGGAPDARRLRQEAGMAVAMGMSRTSALKAITLNAAEAFGRGREYGSVTSGKHANVVLWSGDPLETSTVVERLWIDGEERSLDTRQRKLVERYRPKK
;
A
#
# COMPACT_ATOMS: atom_id res chain seq x y z
N MET A 1 -8.53 -47.34 7.31
CA MET A 1 -7.39 -46.60 7.87
C MET A 1 -7.73 -45.11 7.74
N ILE A 2 -8.19 -44.50 8.84
CA ILE A 2 -8.55 -43.09 8.89
C ILE A 2 -7.25 -42.34 9.14
N THR A 3 -6.75 -41.66 8.12
CA THR A 3 -5.57 -40.79 8.25
C THR A 3 -6.03 -39.49 8.95
N LEU A 4 -5.70 -39.36 10.22
CA LEU A 4 -5.87 -38.13 10.98
C LEU A 4 -4.98 -37.05 10.32
N PHE A 5 -5.60 -36.08 9.66
CA PHE A 5 -4.92 -34.82 9.32
C PHE A 5 -4.72 -34.06 10.64
N VAL A 6 -3.50 -34.04 11.13
CA VAL A 6 -3.09 -33.08 12.16
C VAL A 6 -2.99 -31.73 11.44
N ALA A 7 -4.00 -30.91 11.61
CA ALA A 7 -3.89 -29.48 11.29
C ALA A 7 -2.75 -28.94 12.16
N ALA A 8 -1.66 -28.49 11.54
CA ALA A 8 -0.60 -27.81 12.26
C ALA A 8 -1.24 -26.63 12.98
N ALA A 9 -1.23 -26.67 14.30
CA ALA A 9 -1.73 -25.57 15.11
C ALA A 9 -0.91 -24.33 14.74
N LEU A 10 -1.60 -23.26 14.31
CA LEU A 10 -0.98 -21.97 14.07
C LEU A 10 -0.34 -21.52 15.38
N THR A 11 0.97 -21.40 15.41
CA THR A 11 1.70 -21.09 16.64
C THR A 11 1.55 -19.58 16.88
N VAL A 12 0.81 -19.22 17.91
CA VAL A 12 0.85 -17.85 18.43
C VAL A 12 2.22 -17.66 19.08
N CYS A 13 3.03 -16.79 18.52
CA CYS A 13 4.33 -16.43 19.09
C CYS A 13 4.15 -15.56 20.35
N SER A 14 4.30 -16.16 21.54
CA SER A 14 4.19 -15.39 22.78
C SER A 14 4.92 -16.10 23.96
N PRO A 15 6.22 -15.82 24.20
CA PRO A 15 7.21 -15.30 23.24
C PRO A 15 7.71 -16.36 22.25
N CYS A 16 8.19 -15.93 21.09
CA CYS A 16 8.99 -16.78 20.23
C CYS A 16 10.26 -16.06 19.76
N VAL A 17 11.26 -16.84 19.33
CA VAL A 17 12.53 -16.29 18.84
C VAL A 17 12.95 -16.95 17.54
N ILE A 18 13.19 -16.14 16.51
CA ILE A 18 13.78 -16.58 15.25
C ILE A 18 15.29 -16.45 15.40
N GLN A 19 15.97 -17.61 15.50
CA GLN A 19 17.38 -17.67 15.88
C GLN A 19 18.31 -17.73 14.67
N ASN A 20 19.49 -17.09 14.81
CA ASN A 20 20.60 -17.19 13.85
C ASN A 20 20.25 -16.76 12.44
N VAL A 21 19.32 -15.83 12.28
CA VAL A 21 18.81 -15.37 10.98
C VAL A 21 19.57 -14.12 10.49
N ARG A 22 19.78 -14.02 9.18
CA ARG A 22 20.15 -12.76 8.55
C ARG A 22 18.92 -11.84 8.52
N VAL A 23 19.03 -10.65 9.08
CA VAL A 23 17.92 -9.69 9.13
C VAL A 23 18.17 -8.55 8.13
N GLU A 24 17.27 -8.36 7.20
CA GLU A 24 17.18 -7.16 6.38
C GLU A 24 16.14 -6.25 7.00
N VAL A 25 16.60 -5.21 7.69
CA VAL A 25 15.75 -4.43 8.60
C VAL A 25 14.62 -3.69 7.88
N GLY A 26 14.78 -3.38 6.58
CA GLY A 26 13.78 -2.65 5.79
C GLY A 26 14.10 -1.16 5.63
N ASP A 27 15.06 -0.62 6.38
CA ASP A 27 15.55 0.77 6.29
C ASP A 27 16.85 0.90 5.45
N GLY A 28 17.33 -0.22 4.91
CA GLY A 28 18.61 -0.34 4.22
C GLY A 28 19.70 -1.02 5.08
N THR A 29 19.45 -1.20 6.38
CA THR A 29 20.38 -1.89 7.29
C THR A 29 20.25 -3.41 7.14
N ILE A 30 21.40 -4.08 7.17
CA ILE A 30 21.49 -5.54 7.15
C ILE A 30 22.26 -6.00 8.39
N VAL A 31 21.64 -6.89 9.18
CA VAL A 31 22.29 -7.59 10.29
C VAL A 31 22.61 -9.00 9.85
N ALA A 32 23.90 -9.33 9.71
CA ALA A 32 24.33 -10.60 9.11
C ALA A 32 23.85 -11.82 9.90
N ARG A 33 23.71 -11.70 11.22
CA ARG A 33 23.21 -12.75 12.12
C ARG A 33 22.62 -12.12 13.38
N ALA A 34 21.36 -12.44 13.66
CA ALA A 34 20.68 -11.98 14.87
C ALA A 34 19.65 -13.03 15.34
N ASN A 35 19.17 -12.86 16.56
CA ASN A 35 17.95 -13.45 17.08
C ASN A 35 16.88 -12.36 17.08
N VAL A 36 15.68 -12.68 16.60
CA VAL A 36 14.55 -11.75 16.60
C VAL A 36 13.48 -12.28 17.53
N VAL A 37 13.24 -11.58 18.62
CA VAL A 37 12.24 -11.95 19.63
C VAL A 37 10.91 -11.27 19.31
N ILE A 38 9.86 -12.08 19.27
CA ILE A 38 8.48 -11.64 19.03
C ILE A 38 7.65 -12.02 20.26
N ASP A 39 6.92 -11.05 20.80
CA ASP A 39 5.96 -11.26 21.88
C ASP A 39 4.74 -10.36 21.71
N ARG A 40 3.55 -10.89 21.96
CA ARG A 40 2.26 -10.17 21.92
C ARG A 40 2.08 -9.34 20.65
N GLY A 41 2.40 -9.90 19.51
CA GLY A 41 2.24 -9.25 18.21
C GLY A 41 3.32 -8.22 17.87
N ARG A 42 4.33 -8.04 18.72
CA ARG A 42 5.37 -7.02 18.54
C ARG A 42 6.76 -7.63 18.46
N ILE A 43 7.64 -6.95 17.72
CA ILE A 43 9.08 -7.21 17.76
C ILE A 43 9.61 -6.63 19.08
N VAL A 44 10.15 -7.46 19.94
CA VAL A 44 10.69 -7.04 21.24
C VAL A 44 12.15 -6.64 21.12
N SER A 45 12.96 -7.50 20.50
CA SER A 45 14.39 -7.25 20.31
C SER A 45 14.92 -7.86 19.00
N VAL A 46 16.02 -7.26 18.52
CA VAL A 46 16.82 -7.76 17.40
C VAL A 46 18.26 -7.72 17.87
N GLY A 47 18.88 -8.89 18.13
CA GLY A 47 20.22 -8.96 18.71
C GLY A 47 20.63 -10.36 19.10
N GLU A 48 21.34 -10.52 20.21
CA GLU A 48 21.84 -11.80 20.70
C GLU A 48 20.93 -12.48 21.74
N GLU A 49 20.00 -11.74 22.31
CA GLU A 49 19.12 -12.20 23.39
C GLU A 49 18.21 -13.34 22.94
N VAL A 50 18.09 -14.36 23.81
CA VAL A 50 17.16 -15.48 23.67
C VAL A 50 16.44 -15.68 25.00
N PRO A 51 15.16 -15.30 25.12
CA PRO A 51 14.37 -15.59 26.32
C PRO A 51 14.28 -17.10 26.58
N ALA A 52 14.43 -17.52 27.84
CA ALA A 52 14.49 -18.93 28.20
C ALA A 52 13.17 -19.71 27.93
N ASP A 53 12.06 -18.99 27.93
CA ASP A 53 10.69 -19.52 27.71
C ASP A 53 10.19 -19.35 26.29
N ALA A 54 11.01 -18.78 25.39
CA ALA A 54 10.60 -18.53 24.00
C ALA A 54 10.63 -19.80 23.16
N VAL A 55 9.61 -19.96 22.32
CA VAL A 55 9.59 -21.01 21.28
C VAL A 55 10.63 -20.67 20.22
N ALA A 56 11.66 -21.53 20.08
CA ALA A 56 12.76 -21.31 19.14
C ALA A 56 12.38 -21.73 17.71
N ILE A 57 12.67 -20.85 16.76
CA ILE A 57 12.51 -21.06 15.33
C ILE A 57 13.89 -20.95 14.69
N ASN A 58 14.32 -21.97 13.99
CA ASN A 58 15.64 -21.98 13.33
C ASN A 58 15.61 -21.11 12.06
N GLY A 59 16.39 -20.02 12.08
CA GLY A 59 16.58 -19.10 10.96
C GLY A 59 17.95 -19.23 10.27
N ALA A 60 18.77 -20.21 10.65
CA ALA A 60 20.12 -20.38 10.09
C ALA A 60 20.07 -20.59 8.56
N GLY A 61 20.88 -19.80 7.84
CA GLY A 61 20.92 -19.82 6.37
C GLY A 61 19.74 -19.16 5.67
N LYS A 62 18.82 -18.53 6.43
CA LYS A 62 17.62 -17.87 5.93
C LYS A 62 17.71 -16.35 6.09
N ILE A 63 16.80 -15.65 5.41
CA ILE A 63 16.68 -14.18 5.48
C ILE A 63 15.33 -13.82 6.09
N LEU A 64 15.34 -12.92 7.07
CA LEU A 64 14.14 -12.33 7.65
C LEU A 64 14.02 -10.90 7.15
N THR A 65 12.82 -10.54 6.66
CA THR A 65 12.47 -9.18 6.27
C THR A 65 11.21 -8.72 7.00
N PRO A 66 10.92 -7.40 7.01
CA PRO A 66 9.56 -6.95 7.24
C PRO A 66 8.64 -7.57 6.19
N GLY A 67 7.39 -7.77 6.52
CA GLY A 67 6.37 -8.11 5.54
C GLY A 67 6.20 -6.99 4.51
N PHE A 68 5.94 -7.37 3.27
CA PHE A 68 5.75 -6.43 2.18
C PHE A 68 4.39 -5.74 2.26
N ILE A 69 4.33 -4.50 1.78
CA ILE A 69 3.15 -3.63 1.88
C ILE A 69 2.74 -3.20 0.47
N GLU A 70 1.61 -3.70 -0.01
CA GLU A 70 1.04 -3.24 -1.28
C GLU A 70 0.22 -1.95 -1.05
N THR A 71 0.60 -0.87 -1.71
CA THR A 71 0.15 0.49 -1.34
C THR A 71 -1.01 1.04 -2.16
N ARG A 72 -1.47 0.35 -3.19
CA ARG A 72 -2.62 0.76 -4.00
C ARG A 72 -3.38 -0.46 -4.47
N SER A 73 -3.99 -1.16 -3.52
CA SER A 73 -4.51 -2.50 -3.67
C SER A 73 -6.02 -2.55 -3.87
N ARG A 74 -6.46 -3.57 -4.59
CA ARG A 74 -7.87 -3.99 -4.68
C ARG A 74 -8.14 -5.31 -3.95
N LEU A 75 -7.19 -5.80 -3.16
CA LEU A 75 -7.35 -7.01 -2.37
C LEU A 75 -8.57 -6.95 -1.47
N GLY A 76 -9.45 -7.95 -1.59
CA GLY A 76 -10.66 -8.06 -0.79
C GLY A 76 -11.75 -7.01 -1.08
N ILE A 77 -11.55 -6.10 -2.05
CA ILE A 77 -12.59 -5.20 -2.56
C ILE A 77 -12.94 -5.47 -4.03
N VAL A 78 -12.17 -6.33 -4.69
CA VAL A 78 -12.48 -6.85 -6.03
C VAL A 78 -12.14 -8.34 -6.05
N GLU A 79 -13.15 -9.18 -6.28
CA GLU A 79 -12.94 -10.63 -6.39
C GLU A 79 -12.75 -11.05 -7.85
N VAL A 80 -13.52 -10.47 -8.76
CA VAL A 80 -13.48 -10.73 -10.21
C VAL A 80 -13.53 -9.41 -10.96
N GLU A 81 -12.47 -9.07 -11.67
CA GLU A 81 -12.29 -7.77 -12.36
C GLU A 81 -13.42 -7.45 -13.36
N GLN A 82 -13.88 -8.44 -14.10
CA GLN A 82 -14.92 -8.28 -15.14
C GLN A 82 -16.35 -8.36 -14.59
N GLU A 83 -16.52 -8.74 -13.30
CA GLU A 83 -17.83 -8.91 -12.69
C GLU A 83 -18.17 -7.68 -11.84
N ARG A 84 -19.23 -6.97 -12.27
CA ARG A 84 -19.65 -5.70 -11.66
C ARG A 84 -20.14 -5.83 -10.22
N THR A 85 -20.71 -6.98 -9.86
CA THR A 85 -21.25 -7.27 -8.53
C THR A 85 -20.16 -7.71 -7.54
N ALA A 86 -18.95 -7.95 -8.03
CA ALA A 86 -17.78 -8.35 -7.26
C ALA A 86 -16.70 -7.25 -7.23
N ASN A 87 -17.10 -5.98 -7.48
CA ASN A 87 -16.18 -4.84 -7.54
C ASN A 87 -16.71 -3.66 -6.73
N ASP A 88 -16.11 -3.47 -5.54
CA ASP A 88 -16.42 -2.41 -4.58
C ASP A 88 -15.35 -1.32 -4.55
N SER A 89 -14.51 -1.22 -5.61
CA SER A 89 -13.36 -0.31 -5.63
C SER A 89 -13.70 1.14 -5.99
N GLY A 90 -14.95 1.49 -6.30
CA GLY A 90 -15.29 2.86 -6.63
C GLY A 90 -16.75 3.07 -6.99
N LEU A 91 -17.15 4.33 -6.97
CA LEU A 91 -18.47 4.77 -7.40
C LEU A 91 -18.48 5.07 -8.90
N ARG A 92 -19.62 4.86 -9.55
CA ARG A 92 -19.81 5.11 -10.99
C ARG A 92 -20.12 6.56 -11.33
N HIS A 93 -20.64 7.28 -10.35
CA HIS A 93 -21.15 8.62 -10.52
C HIS A 93 -20.56 9.55 -9.48
N GLY A 94 -20.35 10.80 -9.88
CA GLY A 94 -19.74 11.83 -9.06
C GLY A 94 -18.22 11.92 -9.26
N PRO A 95 -17.72 13.07 -9.74
CA PRO A 95 -16.29 13.27 -9.96
C PRO A 95 -15.52 13.43 -8.65
N ILE A 96 -16.19 13.83 -7.56
CA ILE A 96 -15.60 14.11 -6.25
C ILE A 96 -16.47 13.45 -5.17
N THR A 97 -16.01 12.34 -4.62
CA THR A 97 -16.74 11.48 -3.67
C THR A 97 -15.92 11.14 -2.41
N PRO A 98 -15.39 12.14 -1.68
CA PRO A 98 -14.48 11.90 -0.56
C PRO A 98 -15.08 11.09 0.59
N ALA A 99 -16.40 11.12 0.79
CA ALA A 99 -17.08 10.33 1.81
C ALA A 99 -17.18 8.82 1.48
N PHE A 100 -16.91 8.43 0.24
CA PHE A 100 -16.85 7.01 -0.12
C PHE A 100 -15.63 6.38 0.55
N SER A 101 -15.82 5.26 1.25
CA SER A 101 -14.74 4.49 1.87
C SER A 101 -14.78 3.05 1.38
N VAL A 102 -13.67 2.58 0.81
CA VAL A 102 -13.54 1.19 0.35
C VAL A 102 -13.55 0.18 1.51
N ALA A 103 -13.33 0.64 2.73
CA ALA A 103 -13.40 -0.20 3.92
C ALA A 103 -14.76 -0.86 4.13
N TRP A 104 -15.85 -0.25 3.66
CA TRP A 104 -17.19 -0.83 3.72
C TRP A 104 -17.38 -2.07 2.86
N GLY A 105 -16.60 -2.19 1.78
CA GLY A 105 -16.66 -3.33 0.84
C GLY A 105 -15.58 -4.39 1.07
N TYR A 106 -14.74 -4.24 2.11
CA TYR A 106 -13.61 -5.15 2.31
C TYR A 106 -14.05 -6.53 2.81
N ASN A 107 -13.62 -7.56 2.09
CA ASN A 107 -13.77 -8.97 2.46
C ASN A 107 -12.40 -9.56 2.87
N PRO A 108 -12.13 -9.80 4.16
CA PRO A 108 -10.87 -10.40 4.61
C PRO A 108 -10.71 -11.87 4.20
N GLU A 109 -11.79 -12.55 3.81
CA GLU A 109 -11.76 -13.94 3.34
C GLU A 109 -11.60 -14.08 1.81
N SER A 110 -11.23 -12.98 1.12
CA SER A 110 -10.93 -13.00 -0.31
C SER A 110 -9.92 -14.07 -0.67
N VAL A 111 -10.18 -14.78 -1.77
CA VAL A 111 -9.29 -15.84 -2.28
C VAL A 111 -7.90 -15.33 -2.66
N TRP A 112 -7.75 -14.04 -2.90
CA TRP A 112 -6.50 -13.39 -3.28
C TRP A 112 -5.56 -13.13 -2.10
N ILE A 113 -6.08 -13.07 -0.86
CA ILE A 113 -5.28 -12.79 0.35
C ILE A 113 -4.25 -13.89 0.63
N PRO A 114 -4.62 -15.18 0.68
CA PRO A 114 -3.62 -16.25 0.84
C PRO A 114 -2.57 -16.27 -0.27
N ILE A 115 -2.97 -15.94 -1.52
CA ILE A 115 -2.07 -15.88 -2.67
C ILE A 115 -1.05 -14.73 -2.54
N ALA A 116 -1.47 -13.56 -2.03
CA ALA A 116 -0.56 -12.46 -1.75
C ALA A 116 0.42 -12.80 -0.63
N ARG A 117 -0.02 -13.52 0.42
CA ARG A 117 0.84 -13.98 1.51
C ARG A 117 1.93 -14.95 1.06
N GLU A 118 1.65 -15.84 0.11
CA GLU A 118 2.66 -16.74 -0.49
C GLU A 118 3.86 -15.99 -1.07
N GLU A 119 3.68 -14.72 -1.42
CA GLU A 119 4.70 -13.84 -1.99
C GLU A 119 5.19 -12.77 -0.99
N GLY A 120 4.91 -12.98 0.32
CA GLY A 120 5.43 -12.15 1.40
C GLY A 120 4.66 -10.86 1.69
N VAL A 121 3.52 -10.63 1.05
CA VAL A 121 2.68 -9.45 1.35
C VAL A 121 1.91 -9.70 2.65
N THR A 122 2.11 -8.85 3.64
CA THR A 122 1.46 -8.96 4.95
C THR A 122 0.41 -7.89 5.19
N SER A 123 0.55 -6.76 4.51
CA SER A 123 -0.35 -5.62 4.69
C SER A 123 -0.65 -4.97 3.34
N ALA A 124 -1.81 -4.32 3.23
CA ALA A 124 -2.18 -3.58 2.04
C ALA A 124 -2.88 -2.26 2.39
N VAL A 125 -2.72 -1.28 1.50
CA VAL A 125 -3.55 -0.08 1.47
C VAL A 125 -4.61 -0.30 0.41
N LEU A 126 -5.85 -0.47 0.85
CA LEU A 126 -7.00 -0.54 -0.04
C LEU A 126 -7.24 0.84 -0.64
N ALA A 127 -7.34 0.92 -1.95
CA ALA A 127 -7.48 2.19 -2.65
C ALA A 127 -8.75 2.23 -3.50
N PRO A 128 -9.55 3.30 -3.41
CA PRO A 128 -10.62 3.55 -4.37
C PRO A 128 -10.05 4.05 -5.69
N PHE A 129 -10.80 3.85 -6.76
CA PHE A 129 -10.44 4.26 -8.12
C PHE A 129 -11.58 5.03 -8.78
N GLY A 130 -11.18 5.94 -9.67
CA GLY A 130 -12.10 6.75 -10.46
C GLY A 130 -12.30 8.16 -9.91
N GLY A 131 -12.68 9.09 -10.80
CA GLY A 131 -12.94 10.49 -10.46
C GLY A 131 -11.73 11.35 -10.09
N ILE A 132 -11.99 12.62 -9.83
CA ILE A 132 -10.99 13.61 -9.38
C ILE A 132 -10.61 13.31 -7.92
N ILE A 133 -11.62 12.99 -7.08
CA ILE A 133 -11.47 12.39 -5.76
C ILE A 133 -12.35 11.16 -5.73
N ALA A 134 -11.72 9.98 -5.69
CA ALA A 134 -12.40 8.70 -5.73
C ALA A 134 -12.98 8.30 -4.37
N GLY A 135 -12.38 8.76 -3.28
CA GLY A 135 -12.76 8.41 -1.92
C GLY A 135 -11.57 8.11 -1.01
N SER A 136 -11.87 7.54 0.13
CA SER A 136 -10.89 7.19 1.15
C SER A 136 -10.50 5.71 1.11
N GLY A 137 -9.21 5.45 1.33
CA GLY A 137 -8.63 4.12 1.48
C GLY A 137 -8.43 3.71 2.93
N ALA A 138 -8.11 2.43 3.13
CA ALA A 138 -7.90 1.83 4.43
C ALA A 138 -6.62 0.99 4.48
N TRP A 139 -5.99 0.90 5.65
CA TRP A 139 -4.95 -0.08 5.95
C TRP A 139 -5.58 -1.39 6.38
N VAL A 140 -5.10 -2.49 5.83
CA VAL A 140 -5.48 -3.83 6.26
C VAL A 140 -4.25 -4.71 6.42
N ASP A 141 -4.24 -5.49 7.49
CA ASP A 141 -3.32 -6.61 7.64
C ASP A 141 -3.97 -7.86 7.08
N LEU A 142 -3.25 -8.59 6.24
CA LEU A 142 -3.78 -9.72 5.46
C LEU A 142 -3.94 -10.99 6.33
N THR A 143 -4.60 -10.85 7.46
CA THR A 143 -4.81 -11.95 8.42
C THR A 143 -5.75 -13.04 7.88
N GLY A 144 -6.71 -12.65 7.05
CA GLY A 144 -7.79 -13.54 6.60
C GLY A 144 -8.87 -13.79 7.66
N ALA A 145 -8.94 -12.96 8.69
CA ALA A 145 -9.90 -13.11 9.79
C ALA A 145 -10.97 -12.02 9.78
N LEU A 146 -12.23 -12.38 9.94
CA LEU A 146 -13.37 -11.44 10.01
C LEU A 146 -13.25 -10.44 11.18
N SER A 147 -12.49 -10.79 12.22
CA SER A 147 -12.25 -9.90 13.36
C SER A 147 -11.32 -8.72 13.05
N THR A 148 -10.70 -8.69 11.87
CA THR A 148 -9.71 -7.64 11.48
C THR A 148 -10.24 -6.70 10.40
N LEU A 149 -11.55 -6.45 10.40
CA LEU A 149 -12.14 -5.45 9.50
C LEU A 149 -11.62 -4.05 9.83
N PRO A 150 -11.22 -3.27 8.82
CA PRO A 150 -10.82 -1.88 9.03
C PRO A 150 -12.02 -1.03 9.46
N ASP A 151 -11.78 -0.04 10.31
CA ASP A 151 -12.81 0.93 10.69
C ASP A 151 -13.07 1.88 9.50
N PRO A 152 -14.25 1.85 8.88
CA PRO A 152 -14.53 2.67 7.70
C PRO A 152 -14.61 4.17 7.99
N LEU A 153 -14.68 4.55 9.26
CA LEU A 153 -14.69 5.95 9.71
C LEU A 153 -13.28 6.47 10.06
N LYS A 154 -12.25 5.62 9.96
CA LYS A 154 -10.85 5.99 10.16
C LYS A 154 -10.07 5.83 8.86
N PRO A 155 -10.23 6.75 7.89
CA PRO A 155 -9.53 6.68 6.62
C PRO A 155 -8.01 6.75 6.81
N LEU A 156 -7.26 6.11 5.91
CA LEU A 156 -5.80 6.15 5.88
C LEU A 156 -5.26 7.23 4.94
N ALA A 157 -5.90 7.39 3.80
CA ALA A 157 -5.55 8.35 2.75
C ALA A 157 -6.76 8.68 1.90
N MET A 158 -6.75 9.86 1.26
CA MET A 158 -7.69 10.24 0.23
C MET A 158 -7.05 9.96 -1.14
N PHE A 159 -7.80 9.36 -2.06
CA PHE A 159 -7.33 8.99 -3.39
C PHE A 159 -8.04 9.75 -4.49
N GLY A 160 -7.32 10.10 -5.54
CA GLY A 160 -7.85 10.75 -6.71
C GLY A 160 -6.89 10.69 -7.90
N ALA A 161 -7.31 11.29 -9.01
CA ALA A 161 -6.51 11.32 -10.22
C ALA A 161 -6.65 12.67 -10.94
N ILE A 162 -5.56 13.10 -11.56
CA ILE A 162 -5.46 14.26 -12.43
C ILE A 162 -4.68 13.85 -13.68
N GLY A 163 -5.25 14.04 -14.83
CA GLY A 163 -4.64 13.63 -16.09
C GLY A 163 -5.64 13.70 -17.22
N ALA A 164 -5.25 13.28 -18.40
CA ALA A 164 -6.11 13.37 -19.59
C ALA A 164 -7.38 12.54 -19.45
N ASP A 165 -7.27 11.30 -18.98
CA ASP A 165 -8.43 10.40 -18.85
C ASP A 165 -9.43 10.90 -17.80
N THR A 166 -8.92 11.40 -16.66
CA THR A 166 -9.76 12.01 -15.63
C THR A 166 -10.38 13.31 -16.12
N ALA A 167 -9.64 14.13 -16.88
CA ALA A 167 -10.18 15.34 -17.47
C ALA A 167 -11.30 15.03 -18.47
N ALA A 168 -11.14 14.03 -19.31
CA ALA A 168 -12.14 13.60 -20.28
C ALA A 168 -13.41 13.07 -19.64
N SER A 169 -13.28 12.30 -18.53
CA SER A 169 -14.40 11.63 -17.87
C SER A 169 -15.06 12.46 -16.77
N SER A 170 -14.33 13.37 -16.12
CA SER A 170 -14.76 14.03 -14.88
C SER A 170 -14.47 15.53 -14.81
N GLY A 171 -13.73 16.09 -15.78
CA GLY A 171 -13.25 17.47 -15.79
C GLY A 171 -13.81 18.32 -16.94
N ASP A 172 -14.98 18.00 -17.45
CA ASP A 172 -15.61 18.68 -18.60
C ASP A 172 -14.68 18.74 -19.83
N GLY A 173 -13.83 17.73 -19.99
CA GLY A 173 -12.90 17.58 -21.12
C GLY A 173 -11.59 18.35 -20.97
N ALA A 174 -11.37 19.07 -19.90
CA ALA A 174 -10.18 19.90 -19.72
C ALA A 174 -9.52 19.75 -18.36
N ARG A 175 -8.15 19.71 -18.33
CA ARG A 175 -7.37 19.69 -17.07
C ARG A 175 -7.68 20.88 -16.16
N GLY A 176 -7.91 22.06 -16.73
CA GLY A 176 -8.34 23.24 -15.97
C GLY A 176 -9.63 23.01 -15.18
N GLY A 177 -10.55 22.21 -15.73
CA GLY A 177 -11.79 21.80 -15.05
C GLY A 177 -11.54 20.97 -13.80
N LEU A 178 -10.55 20.05 -13.83
CA LEU A 178 -10.15 19.26 -12.65
C LEU A 178 -9.72 20.16 -11.48
N TRP A 179 -8.84 21.12 -11.77
CA TRP A 179 -8.33 22.06 -10.76
C TRP A 179 -9.40 23.03 -10.26
N LEU A 180 -10.30 23.48 -11.15
CA LEU A 180 -11.44 24.30 -10.76
C LEU A 180 -12.34 23.54 -9.76
N ALA A 181 -12.69 22.28 -10.08
CA ALA A 181 -13.53 21.43 -9.23
C ALA A 181 -12.86 21.15 -7.87
N LEU A 182 -11.56 20.82 -7.86
CA LEU A 182 -10.80 20.61 -6.61
C LEU A 182 -10.76 21.87 -5.75
N ARG A 183 -10.41 23.03 -6.33
CA ARG A 183 -10.37 24.30 -5.60
C ARG A 183 -11.72 24.69 -5.03
N GLN A 184 -12.79 24.48 -5.81
CA GLN A 184 -14.16 24.74 -5.34
C GLN A 184 -14.52 23.83 -4.16
N ALA A 185 -14.24 22.51 -4.25
CA ALA A 185 -14.51 21.56 -3.18
C ALA A 185 -13.74 21.91 -1.89
N PHE A 186 -12.46 22.28 -2.02
CA PHE A 186 -11.63 22.68 -0.88
C PHE A 186 -12.07 24.00 -0.26
N ALA A 187 -12.46 25.01 -1.08
CA ALA A 187 -13.01 26.26 -0.58
C ALA A 187 -14.33 26.06 0.16
N ASP A 188 -15.22 25.24 -0.39
CA ASP A 188 -16.50 24.90 0.23
C ASP A 188 -16.33 24.06 1.52
N ALA A 189 -15.35 23.17 1.59
CA ALA A 189 -15.05 22.42 2.81
C ALA A 189 -14.55 23.35 3.93
N ARG A 190 -13.71 24.36 3.61
CA ARG A 190 -13.33 25.39 4.61
C ARG A 190 -14.50 26.22 5.06
N LEU A 191 -15.36 26.66 4.12
CA LEU A 191 -16.55 27.43 4.43
C LEU A 191 -17.52 26.62 5.32
N TYR A 192 -17.72 25.34 4.99
CA TYR A 192 -18.52 24.42 5.79
C TYR A 192 -17.96 24.28 7.21
N LYS A 193 -16.64 24.02 7.34
CA LYS A 193 -15.96 23.90 8.65
C LYS A 193 -16.17 25.14 9.51
N ALA A 194 -16.03 26.34 8.91
CA ALA A 194 -16.16 27.62 9.61
C ALA A 194 -17.60 27.94 10.04
N ASN A 195 -18.61 27.41 9.34
CA ASN A 195 -20.01 27.79 9.52
C ASN A 195 -20.93 26.58 9.75
N ARG A 196 -20.42 25.47 10.27
CA ARG A 196 -21.14 24.20 10.43
C ARG A 196 -22.53 24.38 11.05
N ALA A 197 -22.62 25.11 12.16
CA ALA A 197 -23.89 25.35 12.87
C ALA A 197 -24.95 26.07 12.04
N ALA A 198 -24.55 26.92 11.09
CA ALA A 198 -25.48 27.57 10.17
C ALA A 198 -25.98 26.60 9.09
N PHE A 199 -25.07 25.78 8.54
CA PHE A 199 -25.44 24.75 7.56
C PHE A 199 -26.37 23.68 8.16
N ASP A 200 -26.13 23.25 9.40
CA ASP A 200 -26.98 22.28 10.12
C ASP A 200 -28.41 22.82 10.36
N LYS A 201 -28.57 24.16 10.41
CA LYS A 201 -29.88 24.84 10.51
C LYS A 201 -30.50 25.18 9.16
N GLY A 202 -29.87 24.77 8.05
CA GLY A 202 -30.35 25.10 6.70
C GLY A 202 -30.18 26.58 6.29
N LEU A 203 -29.34 27.34 6.99
CA LEU A 203 -29.10 28.78 6.76
C LEU A 203 -27.90 29.05 5.82
N GLY A 204 -27.21 28.00 5.37
CA GLY A 204 -26.08 28.12 4.46
C GLY A 204 -26.47 28.28 2.99
N ARG A 205 -25.60 28.91 2.18
CA ARG A 205 -25.74 28.83 0.72
C ARG A 205 -25.54 27.41 0.21
N PRO A 206 -26.04 27.07 -0.98
CA PRO A 206 -25.68 25.80 -1.63
C PRO A 206 -24.15 25.65 -1.79
N LEU A 207 -23.64 24.46 -1.52
CA LEU A 207 -22.23 24.07 -1.67
C LEU A 207 -22.10 23.10 -2.84
N SER A 208 -20.89 22.98 -3.38
CA SER A 208 -20.61 22.08 -4.53
C SER A 208 -20.76 20.60 -4.21
N LEU A 209 -20.61 20.24 -2.93
CA LEU A 209 -20.68 18.86 -2.43
C LEU A 209 -21.66 18.76 -1.26
N SER A 210 -22.12 17.53 -0.99
CA SER A 210 -22.91 17.24 0.20
C SER A 210 -22.10 17.46 1.49
N PRO A 211 -22.75 17.74 2.64
CA PRO A 211 -22.07 17.89 3.91
C PRO A 211 -21.14 16.73 4.26
N LEU A 212 -21.55 15.47 4.03
CA LEU A 212 -20.71 14.29 4.26
C LEU A 212 -19.42 14.33 3.43
N ASN A 213 -19.50 14.69 2.16
CA ASN A 213 -18.33 14.81 1.30
C ASN A 213 -17.40 15.95 1.74
N LEU A 214 -17.94 17.07 2.17
CA LEU A 214 -17.13 18.19 2.68
C LEU A 214 -16.46 17.84 3.98
N GLU A 215 -17.16 17.15 4.89
CA GLU A 215 -16.61 16.69 6.16
C GLU A 215 -15.44 15.70 5.95
N ALA A 216 -15.58 14.77 5.00
CA ALA A 216 -14.53 13.81 4.66
C ALA A 216 -13.26 14.46 4.08
N LEU A 217 -13.33 15.69 3.53
CA LEU A 217 -12.17 16.44 3.07
C LEU A 217 -11.42 17.16 4.21
N LEU A 218 -12.04 17.40 5.37
CA LEU A 218 -11.42 18.15 6.45
C LEU A 218 -10.07 17.60 6.93
N PRO A 219 -9.90 16.27 7.13
CA PRO A 219 -8.61 15.73 7.52
C PRO A 219 -7.50 15.95 6.47
N VAL A 220 -7.86 16.04 5.18
CA VAL A 220 -6.91 16.39 4.11
C VAL A 220 -6.47 17.84 4.25
N LEU A 221 -7.41 18.76 4.48
CA LEU A 221 -7.14 20.19 4.71
C LEU A 221 -6.32 20.46 5.97
N ASP A 222 -6.47 19.63 6.99
CA ASP A 222 -5.71 19.74 8.23
C ASP A 222 -4.33 19.05 8.15
N GLY A 223 -3.97 18.45 6.99
CA GLY A 223 -2.71 17.77 6.75
C GLY A 223 -2.55 16.45 7.52
N THR A 224 -3.59 15.97 8.20
CA THR A 224 -3.57 14.70 8.94
C THR A 224 -3.76 13.49 8.04
N LEU A 225 -4.50 13.67 6.93
CA LEU A 225 -4.76 12.63 5.92
C LEU A 225 -4.00 12.97 4.64
N PRO A 226 -3.13 12.09 4.10
CA PRO A 226 -2.47 12.33 2.84
C PRO A 226 -3.45 12.26 1.66
N LEU A 227 -3.21 13.09 0.65
CA LEU A 227 -3.87 13.05 -0.64
C LEU A 227 -2.98 12.34 -1.65
N VAL A 228 -3.41 11.20 -2.14
CA VAL A 228 -2.75 10.43 -3.20
C VAL A 228 -3.36 10.84 -4.52
N LEU A 229 -2.59 11.49 -5.39
CA LEU A 229 -3.03 11.89 -6.72
C LEU A 229 -2.28 11.12 -7.80
N GLU A 230 -3.01 10.44 -8.65
CA GLU A 230 -2.43 9.88 -9.87
C GLU A 230 -2.14 11.01 -10.85
N ALA A 231 -0.85 11.16 -11.19
CA ALA A 231 -0.34 12.15 -12.14
C ALA A 231 0.89 11.59 -12.87
N ASN A 232 0.87 11.58 -14.18
CA ASN A 232 1.94 11.00 -15.00
C ASN A 232 2.79 12.05 -15.69
N ARG A 233 2.19 13.10 -16.23
CA ARG A 233 2.88 14.15 -16.96
C ARG A 233 3.60 15.12 -16.02
N ALA A 234 4.82 15.54 -16.37
CA ALA A 234 5.65 16.41 -15.54
C ALA A 234 4.95 17.73 -15.16
N SER A 235 4.22 18.35 -16.10
CA SER A 235 3.46 19.58 -15.82
C SER A 235 2.30 19.36 -14.84
N ASP A 236 1.63 18.21 -14.89
CA ASP A 236 0.54 17.88 -13.97
C ASP A 236 1.12 17.61 -12.56
N ILE A 237 2.28 16.95 -12.48
CA ILE A 237 3.02 16.75 -11.22
C ILE A 237 3.41 18.09 -10.59
N LEU A 238 3.99 19.02 -11.39
CA LEU A 238 4.34 20.36 -10.88
C LEU A 238 3.10 21.13 -10.41
N THR A 239 1.99 21.03 -11.13
CA THR A 239 0.73 21.68 -10.71
C THR A 239 0.17 21.06 -9.44
N ALA A 240 0.29 19.73 -9.26
CA ALA A 240 -0.08 19.04 -8.03
C ALA A 240 0.79 19.47 -6.85
N LEU A 241 2.09 19.63 -7.06
CA LEU A 241 3.01 20.15 -6.04
C LEU A 241 2.66 21.58 -5.62
N GLU A 242 2.35 22.46 -6.58
CA GLU A 242 1.92 23.82 -6.28
C GLU A 242 0.58 23.85 -5.55
N PHE A 243 -0.39 23.03 -5.98
CA PHE A 243 -1.67 22.85 -5.27
C PHE A 243 -1.44 22.39 -3.83
N SER A 244 -0.60 21.36 -3.62
CA SER A 244 -0.25 20.87 -2.29
C SER A 244 0.34 21.98 -1.40
N ARG A 245 1.24 22.80 -1.95
CA ARG A 245 1.85 23.95 -1.25
C ARG A 245 0.81 25.00 -0.87
N LEU A 246 -0.06 25.39 -1.80
CA LEU A 246 -1.11 26.42 -1.59
C LEU A 246 -2.14 25.96 -0.58
N GLU A 247 -2.59 24.71 -0.69
CA GLU A 247 -3.64 24.13 0.14
C GLU A 247 -3.12 23.55 1.46
N ARG A 248 -1.77 23.42 1.62
CA ARG A 248 -1.06 22.83 2.77
C ARG A 248 -1.43 21.37 3.02
N VAL A 249 -1.63 20.62 1.96
CA VAL A 249 -1.98 19.19 2.05
C VAL A 249 -0.74 18.32 1.90
N ARG A 250 -0.73 17.16 2.56
CA ARG A 250 0.29 16.12 2.36
C ARG A 250 -0.01 15.41 1.06
N LEU A 251 0.89 15.53 0.09
CA LEU A 251 0.74 14.93 -1.23
C LEU A 251 1.56 13.66 -1.36
N VAL A 252 1.00 12.69 -2.07
CA VAL A 252 1.68 11.51 -2.60
C VAL A 252 1.35 11.43 -4.08
N ILE A 253 2.34 11.30 -4.96
CA ILE A 253 2.11 11.09 -6.40
C ILE A 253 2.02 9.59 -6.68
N ALA A 254 0.99 9.18 -7.42
CA ALA A 254 0.88 7.83 -7.97
C ALA A 254 1.07 7.86 -9.48
N GLY A 255 1.69 6.83 -10.05
CA GLY A 255 2.10 6.78 -11.46
C GLY A 255 3.43 7.47 -11.69
N GLY A 256 3.43 8.78 -11.94
CA GLY A 256 4.64 9.59 -12.04
C GLY A 256 5.52 9.26 -13.24
N ALA A 257 4.98 8.82 -14.38
CA ALA A 257 5.74 8.39 -15.56
C ALA A 257 6.81 9.39 -16.02
N GLU A 258 6.55 10.70 -15.90
CA GLU A 258 7.51 11.76 -16.21
C GLU A 258 8.15 12.41 -14.96
N ALA A 259 8.06 11.78 -13.78
CA ALA A 259 8.60 12.33 -12.52
C ALA A 259 10.13 12.53 -12.58
N TRP A 260 10.84 11.75 -13.42
CA TRP A 260 12.26 11.90 -13.66
C TRP A 260 12.68 13.27 -14.19
N ARG A 261 11.76 14.04 -14.78
CA ARG A 261 12.00 15.40 -15.28
C ARG A 261 11.95 16.47 -14.19
N VAL A 262 11.38 16.13 -13.02
CA VAL A 262 11.11 17.08 -11.93
C VAL A 262 11.52 16.53 -10.54
N PRO A 263 12.62 15.76 -10.42
CA PRO A 263 12.97 15.08 -9.19
C PRO A 263 13.30 16.05 -8.06
N ASP A 264 13.95 17.19 -8.35
CA ASP A 264 14.26 18.21 -7.35
C ASP A 264 13.04 18.85 -6.72
N ALA A 265 11.97 19.05 -7.50
CA ALA A 265 10.72 19.58 -6.99
C ALA A 265 10.03 18.59 -6.05
N LEU A 266 10.01 17.31 -6.42
CA LEU A 266 9.48 16.21 -5.60
C LEU A 266 10.28 16.07 -4.29
N ARG A 267 11.62 16.04 -4.37
CA ARG A 267 12.50 15.96 -3.21
C ARG A 267 12.32 17.15 -2.27
N LYS A 268 12.31 18.37 -2.81
CA LYS A 268 12.11 19.62 -2.04
C LYS A 268 10.76 19.65 -1.33
N GLY A 269 9.71 19.11 -2.00
CA GLY A 269 8.36 18.98 -1.44
C GLY A 269 8.20 17.81 -0.46
N ASN A 270 9.22 16.95 -0.33
CA ASN A 270 9.14 15.68 0.42
C ASN A 270 7.94 14.83 -0.02
N VAL A 271 7.69 14.76 -1.34
CA VAL A 271 6.56 14.06 -1.94
C VAL A 271 7.02 12.71 -2.46
N PRO A 272 6.56 11.60 -1.86
CA PRO A 272 6.87 10.27 -2.36
C PRO A 272 6.15 9.98 -3.67
N VAL A 273 6.77 9.09 -4.47
CA VAL A 273 6.21 8.63 -5.74
C VAL A 273 5.92 7.14 -5.67
N LEU A 274 4.65 6.77 -5.84
CA LEU A 274 4.20 5.39 -5.98
C LEU A 274 4.23 5.03 -7.46
N LEU A 275 5.03 4.04 -7.84
CA LEU A 275 5.18 3.63 -9.22
C LEU A 275 5.22 2.11 -9.37
N ARG A 276 4.94 1.65 -10.58
CA ARG A 276 5.07 0.25 -10.98
C ARG A 276 6.20 0.12 -12.00
N PRO A 277 7.34 -0.48 -11.65
CA PRO A 277 8.50 -0.60 -12.55
C PRO A 277 8.21 -1.30 -13.87
N SER A 278 7.36 -2.33 -13.88
CA SER A 278 7.01 -3.07 -15.10
C SER A 278 6.09 -2.34 -16.08
N LEU A 279 5.48 -1.21 -15.67
CA LEU A 279 4.55 -0.43 -16.50
C LEU A 279 5.14 0.93 -16.88
N GLN A 280 6.39 0.94 -17.32
CA GLN A 280 7.05 2.14 -17.82
C GLN A 280 7.02 2.18 -19.37
N GLU A 281 5.82 1.97 -19.92
CA GLU A 281 5.55 2.04 -21.35
C GLU A 281 4.59 3.21 -21.64
N PRO A 282 4.68 3.84 -22.85
CA PRO A 282 3.80 4.92 -23.24
C PRO A 282 2.38 4.42 -23.55
N GLY A 283 1.59 4.15 -22.50
CA GLY A 283 0.20 3.69 -22.62
C GLY A 283 -0.80 4.80 -22.95
N THR A 284 -0.48 6.04 -22.59
CA THR A 284 -1.35 7.22 -22.81
C THR A 284 -0.50 8.43 -23.22
N PHE A 285 -1.16 9.51 -23.69
CA PHE A 285 -0.47 10.77 -24.00
C PHE A 285 0.20 11.43 -22.79
N ASP A 286 -0.17 11.05 -21.57
CA ASP A 286 0.45 11.56 -20.34
C ASP A 286 1.72 10.76 -19.94
N GLN A 287 2.06 9.71 -20.68
CA GLN A 287 3.16 8.79 -20.41
C GLN A 287 4.18 8.69 -21.58
N LEU A 288 4.16 9.65 -22.52
CA LEU A 288 5.00 9.58 -23.73
C LEU A 288 6.49 9.59 -23.44
N ALA A 289 6.93 10.25 -22.36
CA ALA A 289 8.34 10.37 -21.98
C ALA A 289 8.68 9.49 -20.76
N THR A 290 8.05 8.34 -20.64
CA THR A 290 8.37 7.38 -19.58
C THR A 290 9.80 6.82 -19.74
N GLN A 291 10.38 6.33 -18.64
CA GLN A 291 11.74 5.77 -18.58
C GLN A 291 11.71 4.45 -17.81
N ASP A 292 12.33 3.41 -18.37
CA ASP A 292 12.38 2.08 -17.72
C ASP A 292 13.07 2.13 -16.36
N ASP A 293 14.13 2.95 -16.23
CA ASP A 293 14.92 3.10 -15.02
C ASP A 293 14.39 4.21 -14.07
N LEU A 294 13.12 4.63 -14.23
CA LEU A 294 12.49 5.70 -13.45
C LEU A 294 12.69 5.54 -11.94
N ALA A 295 12.49 4.31 -11.41
CA ALA A 295 12.68 4.04 -9.98
C ALA A 295 14.11 4.35 -9.52
N GLY A 296 15.11 3.94 -10.30
CA GLY A 296 16.53 4.22 -10.04
C GLY A 296 16.89 5.70 -10.16
N ILE A 297 16.32 6.42 -11.13
CA ILE A 297 16.53 7.86 -11.31
C ILE A 297 16.03 8.62 -10.07
N LEU A 298 14.80 8.33 -9.63
CA LEU A 298 14.18 8.99 -8.49
C LEU A 298 14.90 8.67 -7.18
N ASP A 299 15.29 7.40 -6.97
CA ASP A 299 16.06 6.98 -5.79
C ASP A 299 17.41 7.72 -5.70
N ARG A 300 18.18 7.76 -6.79
CA ARG A 300 19.45 8.51 -6.86
C ARG A 300 19.28 10.02 -6.64
N ALA A 301 18.14 10.58 -7.01
CA ALA A 301 17.79 11.97 -6.76
C ALA A 301 17.32 12.24 -5.32
N GLY A 302 17.19 11.21 -4.47
CA GLY A 302 16.73 11.32 -3.09
C GLY A 302 15.22 11.52 -2.95
N VAL A 303 14.45 11.13 -3.96
CA VAL A 303 12.98 11.06 -3.87
C VAL A 303 12.58 9.73 -3.25
N ALA A 304 11.66 9.77 -2.29
CA ALA A 304 11.13 8.55 -1.68
C ALA A 304 10.31 7.77 -2.72
N VAL A 305 10.86 6.64 -3.18
CA VAL A 305 10.16 5.73 -4.11
C VAL A 305 9.37 4.71 -3.30
N VAL A 306 8.13 4.48 -3.69
CA VAL A 306 7.28 3.38 -3.23
C VAL A 306 6.92 2.54 -4.44
N ILE A 307 7.21 1.25 -4.37
CA ILE A 307 6.83 0.31 -5.43
C ILE A 307 5.46 -0.28 -5.07
N SER A 308 4.55 -0.24 -6.03
CA SER A 308 3.20 -0.77 -5.93
C SER A 308 2.83 -1.45 -7.24
N VAL A 309 2.07 -2.52 -7.19
CA VAL A 309 1.55 -3.15 -8.42
C VAL A 309 0.48 -2.31 -9.08
N ASN A 310 -0.22 -1.46 -8.33
CA ASN A 310 -1.28 -0.59 -8.86
C ASN A 310 -2.19 -1.33 -9.86
N GLY A 311 -2.58 -2.54 -9.52
CA GLY A 311 -3.28 -3.46 -10.40
C GLY A 311 -4.51 -4.08 -9.76
N GLY A 312 -5.04 -5.11 -10.41
CA GLY A 312 -6.11 -5.94 -9.88
C GLY A 312 -5.72 -6.69 -8.60
N ALA A 313 -6.72 -7.24 -7.89
CA ALA A 313 -6.47 -8.03 -6.69
C ALA A 313 -5.47 -9.18 -6.90
N PRO A 314 -5.50 -9.93 -8.04
CA PRO A 314 -4.53 -10.98 -8.31
C PRO A 314 -3.09 -10.51 -8.46
N ASP A 315 -2.87 -9.24 -8.79
CA ASP A 315 -1.53 -8.72 -9.06
C ASP A 315 -0.70 -8.46 -7.80
N ALA A 316 -1.32 -8.29 -6.63
CA ALA A 316 -0.61 -8.01 -5.37
C ALA A 316 0.54 -8.98 -5.09
N ARG A 317 0.42 -10.25 -5.52
CA ARG A 317 1.48 -11.27 -5.44
C ARG A 317 2.76 -10.91 -6.21
N ARG A 318 2.70 -9.96 -7.16
CA ARG A 318 3.85 -9.55 -7.98
C ARG A 318 4.71 -8.48 -7.33
N LEU A 319 4.37 -8.00 -6.13
CA LEU A 319 5.04 -6.86 -5.52
C LEU A 319 6.56 -7.03 -5.41
N ARG A 320 7.04 -8.21 -4.97
CA ARG A 320 8.49 -8.49 -4.89
C ARG A 320 9.15 -8.58 -6.28
N GLN A 321 8.43 -9.05 -7.29
CA GLN A 321 8.91 -9.10 -8.66
C GLN A 321 9.06 -7.69 -9.25
N GLU A 322 8.13 -6.78 -8.95
CA GLU A 322 8.25 -5.36 -9.31
C GLU A 322 9.49 -4.73 -8.65
N ALA A 323 9.76 -5.05 -7.38
CA ALA A 323 10.98 -4.59 -6.72
C ALA A 323 12.25 -5.18 -7.37
N GLY A 324 12.23 -6.47 -7.74
CA GLY A 324 13.32 -7.11 -8.50
C GLY A 324 13.55 -6.48 -9.87
N MET A 325 12.48 -6.10 -10.59
CA MET A 325 12.57 -5.36 -11.85
C MET A 325 13.19 -3.98 -11.66
N ALA A 326 12.81 -3.25 -10.61
CA ALA A 326 13.45 -1.97 -10.29
C ALA A 326 14.96 -2.12 -10.08
N VAL A 327 15.39 -3.21 -9.44
CA VAL A 327 16.83 -3.52 -9.29
C VAL A 327 17.48 -3.80 -10.64
N ALA A 328 16.86 -4.63 -11.47
CA ALA A 328 17.37 -4.93 -12.82
C ALA A 328 17.49 -3.68 -13.69
N MET A 329 16.65 -2.66 -13.44
CA MET A 329 16.63 -1.37 -14.12
C MET A 329 17.46 -0.29 -13.38
N GLY A 330 18.35 -0.65 -12.45
CA GLY A 330 19.36 0.24 -11.87
C GLY A 330 19.02 0.90 -10.52
N MET A 331 17.94 0.50 -9.86
CA MET A 331 17.71 0.84 -8.45
C MET A 331 18.59 -0.02 -7.53
N SER A 332 19.06 0.53 -6.39
CA SER A 332 19.81 -0.31 -5.46
C SER A 332 18.89 -1.37 -4.83
N ARG A 333 19.44 -2.59 -4.58
CA ARG A 333 18.66 -3.67 -3.96
C ARG A 333 18.08 -3.27 -2.60
N THR A 334 18.85 -2.57 -1.79
CA THR A 334 18.41 -2.08 -0.47
C THR A 334 17.30 -1.04 -0.60
N SER A 335 17.39 -0.14 -1.56
CA SER A 335 16.32 0.83 -1.86
C SER A 335 15.06 0.16 -2.38
N ALA A 336 15.17 -0.87 -3.22
CA ALA A 336 14.03 -1.62 -3.74
C ALA A 336 13.29 -2.36 -2.62
N LEU A 337 14.00 -2.99 -1.68
CA LEU A 337 13.38 -3.59 -0.49
C LEU A 337 12.72 -2.53 0.39
N LYS A 338 13.39 -1.40 0.63
CA LYS A 338 12.83 -0.29 1.38
C LYS A 338 11.57 0.27 0.72
N ALA A 339 11.50 0.29 -0.61
CA ALA A 339 10.38 0.80 -1.39
C ALA A 339 9.08 -0.03 -1.23
N ILE A 340 9.19 -1.32 -0.91
CA ILE A 340 8.03 -2.21 -0.64
C ILE A 340 7.81 -2.47 0.86
N THR A 341 8.57 -1.82 1.74
CA THR A 341 8.50 -1.98 3.19
C THR A 341 8.40 -0.62 3.89
N LEU A 342 9.50 -0.01 4.33
CA LEU A 342 9.49 1.20 5.14
C LEU A 342 8.95 2.42 4.40
N ASN A 343 9.39 2.68 3.16
CA ASN A 343 8.87 3.80 2.37
C ASN A 343 7.36 3.68 2.15
N ALA A 344 6.87 2.44 1.91
CA ALA A 344 5.46 2.15 1.77
C ALA A 344 4.68 2.50 3.05
N ALA A 345 5.19 2.14 4.22
CA ALA A 345 4.58 2.50 5.49
C ALA A 345 4.65 4.02 5.77
N GLU A 346 5.79 4.66 5.51
CA GLU A 346 6.00 6.10 5.75
C GLU A 346 5.13 6.99 4.88
N ALA A 347 4.91 6.64 3.61
CA ALA A 347 4.05 7.38 2.69
C ALA A 347 2.63 7.56 3.25
N PHE A 348 2.16 6.59 4.03
CA PHE A 348 0.84 6.59 4.67
C PHE A 348 0.88 6.88 6.19
N GLY A 349 2.01 7.37 6.71
CA GLY A 349 2.14 7.75 8.11
C GLY A 349 2.22 6.58 9.11
N ARG A 350 2.43 5.34 8.61
CA ARG A 350 2.50 4.12 9.43
C ARG A 350 3.94 3.64 9.72
N GLY A 351 4.95 4.41 9.31
CA GLY A 351 6.36 4.02 9.45
C GLY A 351 6.83 3.77 10.89
N ARG A 352 6.15 4.34 11.90
CA ARG A 352 6.43 4.06 13.32
C ARG A 352 5.98 2.68 13.77
N GLU A 353 5.02 2.09 13.07
CA GLU A 353 4.37 0.83 13.45
C GLU A 353 4.74 -0.34 12.54
N TYR A 354 5.05 -0.07 11.26
CA TYR A 354 5.27 -1.07 10.21
C TYR A 354 6.55 -0.79 9.39
N GLY A 355 6.87 -1.71 8.51
CA GLY A 355 7.86 -1.54 7.44
C GLY A 355 9.31 -1.74 7.84
N SER A 356 9.62 -2.08 9.11
CA SER A 356 10.97 -2.49 9.48
C SER A 356 11.00 -3.50 10.64
N VAL A 357 12.02 -4.35 10.68
CA VAL A 357 12.28 -5.29 11.77
C VAL A 357 13.01 -4.53 12.89
N THR A 358 12.23 -3.79 13.68
CA THR A 358 12.73 -2.92 14.75
C THR A 358 11.86 -3.07 16.00
N SER A 359 12.47 -3.01 17.18
CA SER A 359 11.76 -3.12 18.46
C SER A 359 10.58 -2.14 18.55
N GLY A 360 9.45 -2.62 19.08
CA GLY A 360 8.19 -1.90 19.26
C GLY A 360 7.23 -1.96 18.06
N LYS A 361 7.71 -2.33 16.87
CA LYS A 361 6.85 -2.44 15.67
C LYS A 361 6.05 -3.73 15.66
N HIS A 362 4.97 -3.74 14.85
CA HIS A 362 4.20 -4.96 14.59
C HIS A 362 5.09 -6.05 14.03
N ALA A 363 4.91 -7.26 14.53
CA ALA A 363 5.63 -8.44 14.06
C ALA A 363 5.00 -8.99 12.77
N ASN A 364 4.94 -8.13 11.74
CA ASN A 364 4.63 -8.48 10.37
C ASN A 364 5.96 -8.76 9.68
N VAL A 365 6.39 -10.04 9.70
CA VAL A 365 7.72 -10.45 9.22
C VAL A 365 7.63 -11.72 8.38
N VAL A 366 8.60 -11.88 7.49
CA VAL A 366 8.66 -13.01 6.55
C VAL A 366 10.03 -13.65 6.60
N LEU A 367 10.06 -14.97 6.75
CA LEU A 367 11.25 -15.82 6.71
C LEU A 367 11.35 -16.44 5.31
N TRP A 368 12.46 -16.17 4.63
CA TRP A 368 12.72 -16.54 3.24
C TRP A 368 13.79 -17.63 3.15
N SER A 369 13.66 -18.53 2.17
CA SER A 369 14.67 -19.54 1.85
C SER A 369 15.98 -18.95 1.26
N GLY A 370 15.94 -17.71 0.77
CA GLY A 370 17.05 -17.00 0.14
C GLY A 370 16.73 -15.52 -0.05
N ASP A 371 17.33 -14.86 -1.08
CA ASP A 371 17.05 -13.46 -1.39
C ASP A 371 15.57 -13.26 -1.75
N PRO A 372 14.83 -12.40 -1.02
CA PRO A 372 13.39 -12.20 -1.26
C PRO A 372 13.05 -11.60 -2.64
N LEU A 373 14.00 -10.93 -3.31
CA LEU A 373 13.78 -10.34 -4.64
C LEU A 373 14.09 -11.32 -5.78
N GLU A 374 14.65 -12.50 -5.46
CA GLU A 374 14.88 -13.56 -6.45
C GLU A 374 13.64 -14.43 -6.62
N THR A 375 13.27 -14.73 -7.86
CA THR A 375 12.04 -15.49 -8.19
C THR A 375 12.10 -16.95 -7.71
N SER A 376 13.28 -17.53 -7.57
CA SER A 376 13.49 -18.90 -7.06
C SER A 376 13.33 -19.03 -5.55
N THR A 377 13.34 -17.90 -4.83
CA THR A 377 13.17 -17.86 -3.37
C THR A 377 11.71 -18.05 -3.01
N VAL A 378 11.45 -18.80 -1.93
CA VAL A 378 10.11 -19.05 -1.41
C VAL A 378 9.96 -18.50 0.01
N VAL A 379 8.74 -18.11 0.35
CA VAL A 379 8.35 -17.83 1.74
C VAL A 379 8.30 -19.17 2.48
N GLU A 380 9.07 -19.33 3.54
CA GLU A 380 9.01 -20.51 4.40
C GLU A 380 8.01 -20.33 5.53
N ARG A 381 8.02 -19.15 6.17
CA ARG A 381 7.08 -18.80 7.24
C ARG A 381 6.77 -17.31 7.17
N LEU A 382 5.57 -16.94 7.59
CA LEU A 382 5.09 -15.57 7.59
C LEU A 382 4.27 -15.32 8.85
N TRP A 383 4.53 -14.19 9.50
CA TRP A 383 3.78 -13.73 10.67
C TRP A 383 3.11 -12.40 10.39
N ILE A 384 1.90 -12.26 10.91
CA ILE A 384 1.14 -11.01 10.94
C ILE A 384 0.67 -10.81 12.37
N ASP A 385 1.05 -9.67 12.97
CA ASP A 385 0.85 -9.41 14.40
C ASP A 385 1.39 -10.54 15.30
N GLY A 386 2.56 -11.10 14.93
CA GLY A 386 3.20 -12.19 15.65
C GLY A 386 2.50 -13.53 15.54
N GLU A 387 1.37 -13.62 14.85
CA GLU A 387 0.71 -14.88 14.57
C GLU A 387 1.17 -15.45 13.23
N GLU A 388 1.64 -16.69 13.27
CA GLU A 388 2.00 -17.39 12.04
C GLU A 388 0.77 -17.65 11.18
N ARG A 389 0.85 -17.30 9.90
CA ARG A 389 -0.24 -17.49 8.94
C ARG A 389 0.05 -18.64 8.00
N SER A 390 -0.98 -19.42 7.72
CA SER A 390 -0.91 -20.48 6.72
C SER A 390 -0.59 -19.91 5.34
N LEU A 391 0.31 -20.60 4.63
CA LEU A 391 0.63 -20.37 3.23
C LEU A 391 -0.16 -21.29 2.29
N ASP A 392 -1.15 -22.02 2.82
CA ASP A 392 -2.01 -22.89 2.04
C ASP A 392 -2.95 -22.05 1.17
N THR A 393 -2.87 -22.27 -0.13
CA THR A 393 -3.78 -21.67 -1.10
C THR A 393 -4.68 -22.73 -1.74
N ARG A 394 -5.78 -22.29 -2.32
CA ARG A 394 -6.64 -23.16 -3.11
C ARG A 394 -5.84 -23.86 -4.23
N GLN A 395 -4.92 -23.15 -4.85
CA GLN A 395 -4.08 -23.65 -5.94
C GLN A 395 -3.18 -24.78 -5.46
N ARG A 396 -2.51 -24.64 -4.31
CA ARG A 396 -1.69 -25.71 -3.71
C ARG A 396 -2.54 -26.95 -3.41
N LYS A 397 -3.70 -26.76 -2.79
CA LYS A 397 -4.63 -27.86 -2.49
C LYS A 397 -5.11 -28.58 -3.76
N LEU A 398 -5.33 -27.86 -4.86
CA LEU A 398 -5.68 -28.47 -6.15
C LEU A 398 -4.50 -29.25 -6.73
N VAL A 399 -3.27 -28.71 -6.70
CA VAL A 399 -2.07 -29.44 -7.13
C VAL A 399 -1.89 -30.74 -6.35
N GLU A 400 -2.02 -30.70 -5.02
CA GLU A 400 -1.92 -31.91 -4.17
C GLU A 400 -3.00 -32.95 -4.52
N ARG A 401 -4.24 -32.49 -4.75
CA ARG A 401 -5.36 -33.38 -5.09
C ARG A 401 -5.18 -34.08 -6.44
N TYR A 402 -4.66 -33.38 -7.44
CA TYR A 402 -4.57 -33.88 -8.81
C TYR A 402 -3.16 -34.32 -9.21
N ARG A 403 -2.20 -34.22 -8.32
CA ARG A 403 -0.84 -34.75 -8.56
C ARG A 403 -0.92 -36.26 -8.81
N PRO A 404 -0.31 -36.79 -9.88
CA PRO A 404 -0.25 -38.22 -10.10
C PRO A 404 0.37 -38.91 -8.88
N LYS A 405 -0.35 -39.87 -8.29
CA LYS A 405 0.25 -40.76 -7.27
C LYS A 405 1.30 -41.58 -7.96
N LYS A 406 2.55 -41.41 -7.57
CA LYS A 406 3.66 -42.28 -8.00
C LYS A 406 3.44 -43.70 -7.47
#